data_cef340c587dc43d1452384e4b8bbe07d
#
_entry.id   cef340c587dc43d1452384e4b8bbe07d
#
_cell.length_a   1.000
_cell.length_b   1.000
_cell.length_c   1.000
_cell.angle_alpha   90.00
_cell.angle_beta   90.00
_cell.angle_gamma   90.00
#
_symmetry.space_group_name_H-M   'P 1'
#
loop_
_entity.id
_entity.type
_entity.pdbx_description
1 polymer ?
#
loop_
_entity_poly.entity_id
_entity_poly.type
_entity_poly.pdbx_seq_one_letter_code
_entity_poly.pdbx_strand_id
1 'polypeptide(L)'
;MRTPAAVAALMMATVYVPVARAGPDDYVATPGVEYGEREIELRFGTASKSGDDRESAGSIAFGYGVTPSWFTEIYGKFNRAGSNATRFDALEWENKFQLSEPGEYFVDMGLLVEIEWPHDRAEGYELRIGPLFQKDFGLVQTNFNFLLERHFRSDEREVTELGYQWQVKYRWRPEFEFGAQGFGDVGPWNDWDAAREQSHTLGPAVFGKLPLGGRQVLKYNAALLFKASRAAPDRTFRMQLEYEF
;
A
#
# COMPACT_ATOMS: atom_id res chain seq x y z
N MET A 1 3.34 -64.88 17.94
CA MET A 1 2.85 -63.98 16.89
C MET A 1 2.70 -62.60 17.50
N ARG A 2 3.59 -61.68 17.15
CA ARG A 2 3.56 -60.26 17.61
C ARG A 2 3.18 -59.39 16.41
N THR A 3 2.04 -58.73 16.48
CA THR A 3 1.58 -57.76 15.50
C THR A 3 2.30 -56.41 15.72
N PRO A 4 2.87 -55.78 14.69
CA PRO A 4 3.40 -54.41 14.81
C PRO A 4 2.26 -53.38 14.72
N ALA A 5 2.19 -52.52 15.72
CA ALA A 5 1.35 -51.34 15.71
C ALA A 5 1.93 -50.30 14.73
N ALA A 6 1.20 -49.98 13.70
CA ALA A 6 1.53 -48.89 12.78
C ALA A 6 1.16 -47.57 13.46
N VAL A 7 2.16 -46.73 13.76
CA VAL A 7 1.99 -45.34 14.20
C VAL A 7 1.79 -44.50 12.95
N ALA A 8 0.55 -44.07 12.72
CA ALA A 8 0.24 -43.10 11.68
C ALA A 8 0.65 -41.70 12.20
N ALA A 9 1.76 -41.16 11.70
CA ALA A 9 2.14 -39.75 11.91
C ALA A 9 1.21 -38.86 11.07
N LEU A 10 0.31 -38.14 11.74
CA LEU A 10 -0.53 -37.10 11.14
C LEU A 10 0.36 -35.88 10.91
N MET A 11 0.85 -35.68 9.70
CA MET A 11 1.47 -34.43 9.32
C MET A 11 0.37 -33.36 9.25
N MET A 12 0.28 -32.48 10.24
CA MET A 12 -0.42 -31.22 10.12
C MET A 12 0.38 -30.35 9.14
N ALA A 13 -0.05 -30.29 7.90
CA ALA A 13 0.36 -29.23 7.00
C ALA A 13 -0.22 -27.92 7.58
N THR A 14 0.63 -27.07 8.13
CA THR A 14 0.27 -25.70 8.41
C THR A 14 0.05 -25.03 7.06
N VAL A 15 -1.19 -24.85 6.67
CA VAL A 15 -1.58 -24.04 5.52
C VAL A 15 -1.19 -22.61 5.91
N TYR A 16 -0.13 -22.11 5.31
CA TYR A 16 0.24 -20.71 5.40
C TYR A 16 -0.74 -19.96 4.49
N VAL A 17 -1.76 -19.37 5.07
CA VAL A 17 -2.65 -18.45 4.36
C VAL A 17 -1.87 -17.14 4.28
N PRO A 18 -1.46 -16.67 3.11
CA PRO A 18 -0.94 -15.33 2.98
C PRO A 18 -2.09 -14.39 3.34
N VAL A 19 -1.93 -13.70 4.45
CA VAL A 19 -2.80 -12.57 4.81
C VAL A 19 -2.36 -11.43 3.92
N ALA A 20 -3.29 -10.87 3.15
CA ALA A 20 -3.05 -9.60 2.46
C ALA A 20 -2.49 -8.62 3.49
N ARG A 21 -1.33 -8.09 3.23
CA ARG A 21 -0.64 -7.14 4.11
C ARG A 21 -0.16 -5.99 3.27
N ALA A 22 -0.30 -4.78 3.82
CA ALA A 22 0.36 -3.62 3.24
C ALA A 22 1.81 -3.98 2.89
N GLY A 23 2.13 -3.96 1.61
CA GLY A 23 3.46 -4.23 1.10
C GLY A 23 4.49 -3.23 1.64
N PRO A 24 5.78 -3.55 1.62
CA PRO A 24 6.79 -2.60 2.12
C PRO A 24 6.84 -1.30 1.31
N ASP A 25 6.37 -1.27 0.08
CA ASP A 25 6.30 -0.12 -0.83
C ASP A 25 4.90 0.53 -0.91
N ASP A 26 3.94 0.09 -0.11
CA ASP A 26 2.61 0.72 -0.01
C ASP A 26 2.71 2.22 0.29
N TYR A 27 1.72 2.97 -0.12
CA TYR A 27 1.68 4.43 0.02
C TYR A 27 0.30 4.89 0.53
N VAL A 28 0.22 6.15 0.96
CA VAL A 28 -1.05 6.74 1.36
C VAL A 28 -1.61 7.54 0.19
N ALA A 29 -2.65 7.01 -0.45
CA ALA A 29 -3.34 7.68 -1.54
C ALA A 29 -4.02 8.97 -1.08
N THR A 30 -4.06 9.97 -1.96
CA THR A 30 -4.74 11.26 -1.74
C THR A 30 -5.86 11.45 -2.74
N PRO A 31 -6.97 12.13 -2.38
CA PRO A 31 -8.15 12.23 -3.24
C PRO A 31 -7.98 13.17 -4.45
N GLY A 32 -6.99 14.08 -4.43
CA GLY A 32 -6.83 15.09 -5.46
C GLY A 32 -6.44 14.53 -6.83
N VAL A 33 -6.96 15.14 -7.90
CA VAL A 33 -6.66 14.84 -9.31
C VAL A 33 -6.37 16.15 -10.03
N GLU A 34 -5.37 16.16 -10.92
CA GLU A 34 -5.07 17.28 -11.79
C GLU A 34 -5.23 16.86 -13.27
N TYR A 35 -6.08 17.59 -14.01
CA TYR A 35 -6.32 17.29 -15.42
C TYR A 35 -5.09 17.56 -16.28
N GLY A 36 -4.73 16.57 -17.09
CA GLY A 36 -3.58 16.65 -18.01
C GLY A 36 -2.22 16.50 -17.33
N GLU A 37 -2.19 16.22 -16.02
CA GLU A 37 -0.99 15.79 -15.31
C GLU A 37 -0.43 14.52 -15.95
N ARG A 38 0.89 14.48 -16.06
CA ARG A 38 1.64 13.29 -16.47
C ARG A 38 2.71 13.06 -15.46
N GLU A 39 2.83 11.83 -15.00
CA GLU A 39 3.86 11.51 -14.02
C GLU A 39 4.53 10.17 -14.27
N ILE A 40 5.76 10.08 -13.83
CA ILE A 40 6.46 8.80 -13.63
C ILE A 40 6.64 8.65 -12.13
N GLU A 41 6.15 7.55 -11.61
CA GLU A 41 6.27 7.22 -10.20
C GLU A 41 7.24 6.07 -9.97
N LEU A 42 8.02 6.17 -8.89
CA LEU A 42 8.89 5.11 -8.38
C LEU A 42 8.56 4.90 -6.91
N ARG A 43 8.23 3.67 -6.53
CA ARG A 43 8.08 3.24 -5.13
C ARG A 43 9.17 2.24 -4.78
N PHE A 44 9.61 2.29 -3.55
CA PHE A 44 10.54 1.32 -2.97
C PHE A 44 10.26 1.15 -1.49
N GLY A 45 10.34 -0.09 -1.03
CA GLY A 45 10.24 -0.39 0.38
C GLY A 45 11.03 -1.63 0.79
N THR A 46 11.37 -1.68 2.07
CA THR A 46 11.97 -2.86 2.68
C THR A 46 11.45 -3.04 4.08
N ALA A 47 10.94 -4.22 4.37
CA ALA A 47 10.43 -4.63 5.67
C ALA A 47 11.35 -5.71 6.27
N SER A 48 11.53 -5.68 7.59
CA SER A 48 12.27 -6.70 8.32
C SER A 48 11.48 -7.21 9.50
N LYS A 49 11.47 -8.54 9.68
CA LYS A 49 11.00 -9.22 10.90
C LYS A 49 12.20 -9.69 11.71
N SER A 50 11.94 -10.07 12.97
CA SER A 50 12.96 -10.66 13.85
C SER A 50 13.60 -11.88 13.18
N GLY A 51 14.93 -11.82 12.99
CA GLY A 51 15.69 -12.76 12.18
C GLY A 51 16.25 -12.11 10.91
N ASP A 52 16.74 -12.92 9.97
CA ASP A 52 17.27 -12.45 8.68
C ASP A 52 16.18 -12.29 7.58
N ASP A 53 14.90 -12.42 7.95
CA ASP A 53 13.79 -12.30 7.02
C ASP A 53 13.59 -10.83 6.64
N ARG A 54 14.12 -10.48 5.47
CA ARG A 54 13.92 -9.16 4.84
C ARG A 54 13.13 -9.34 3.56
N GLU A 55 12.08 -8.55 3.45
CA GLU A 55 11.30 -8.40 2.23
C GLU A 55 11.56 -7.01 1.63
N SER A 56 11.67 -6.92 0.33
CA SER A 56 11.79 -5.66 -0.38
C SER A 56 10.86 -5.69 -1.58
N ALA A 57 10.16 -4.59 -1.81
CA ALA A 57 9.32 -4.39 -2.96
C ALA A 57 9.62 -3.04 -3.59
N GLY A 58 9.22 -2.88 -4.83
CA GLY A 58 9.31 -1.62 -5.52
C GLY A 58 8.52 -1.66 -6.82
N SER A 59 8.09 -0.50 -7.27
CA SER A 59 7.30 -0.36 -8.49
C SER A 59 7.74 0.84 -9.32
N ILE A 60 7.43 0.79 -10.59
CA ILE A 60 7.52 1.91 -11.52
C ILE A 60 6.18 2.07 -12.21
N ALA A 61 5.70 3.32 -12.31
CA ALA A 61 4.44 3.62 -12.95
C ALA A 61 4.54 4.78 -13.94
N PHE A 62 3.54 4.83 -14.81
CA PHE A 62 3.20 5.99 -15.62
C PHE A 62 1.73 6.34 -15.36
N GLY A 63 1.51 7.61 -14.96
CA GLY A 63 0.22 8.18 -14.63
C GLY A 63 -0.23 9.28 -15.58
N TYR A 64 -1.56 9.43 -15.73
CA TYR A 64 -2.19 10.47 -16.52
C TYR A 64 -3.52 10.94 -15.96
N GLY A 65 -3.68 12.26 -15.79
CA GLY A 65 -4.94 12.92 -15.44
C GLY A 65 -5.87 13.01 -16.65
N VAL A 66 -6.80 12.06 -16.77
CA VAL A 66 -7.67 11.90 -17.96
C VAL A 66 -8.78 12.96 -18.00
N THR A 67 -9.35 13.27 -16.83
CA THR A 67 -10.36 14.32 -16.62
C THR A 67 -10.05 15.10 -15.34
N PRO A 68 -10.75 16.22 -15.06
CA PRO A 68 -10.56 16.92 -13.78
C PRO A 68 -10.84 16.08 -12.52
N SER A 69 -11.52 14.94 -12.68
CA SER A 69 -11.90 14.07 -11.56
C SER A 69 -11.43 12.62 -11.70
N TRP A 70 -10.64 12.29 -12.72
CA TRP A 70 -10.13 10.93 -12.93
C TRP A 70 -8.65 10.94 -13.33
N PHE A 71 -7.86 10.27 -12.54
CA PHE A 71 -6.45 9.97 -12.78
C PHE A 71 -6.25 8.46 -12.88
N THR A 72 -5.37 8.00 -13.76
CA THR A 72 -5.10 6.58 -13.99
C THR A 72 -3.61 6.31 -14.12
N GLU A 73 -3.17 5.18 -13.58
CA GLU A 73 -1.77 4.75 -13.61
C GLU A 73 -1.65 3.26 -13.92
N ILE A 74 -0.52 2.90 -14.51
CA ILE A 74 -0.13 1.50 -14.73
C ILE A 74 1.23 1.28 -14.10
N TYR A 75 1.30 0.28 -13.20
CA TYR A 75 2.49 -0.11 -12.45
C TYR A 75 3.06 -1.42 -12.93
N GLY A 76 4.39 -1.48 -13.03
CA GLY A 76 5.13 -2.74 -13.00
C GLY A 76 5.70 -2.93 -11.61
N LYS A 77 5.32 -4.01 -10.92
CA LYS A 77 5.72 -4.30 -9.54
C LYS A 77 6.81 -5.36 -9.50
N PHE A 78 7.70 -5.25 -8.54
CA PHE A 78 8.85 -6.15 -8.35
C PHE A 78 9.02 -6.45 -6.87
N ASN A 79 9.34 -7.69 -6.55
CA ASN A 79 9.62 -8.12 -5.18
C ASN A 79 10.96 -8.84 -5.04
N ARG A 80 11.42 -8.94 -3.80
CA ARG A 80 12.58 -9.72 -3.39
C ARG A 80 12.44 -10.18 -1.95
N ALA A 81 12.45 -11.48 -1.73
CA ALA A 81 12.45 -12.11 -0.41
C ALA A 81 13.89 -12.52 -0.01
N GLY A 82 14.37 -12.05 1.14
CA GLY A 82 15.69 -12.35 1.68
C GLY A 82 16.82 -11.97 0.74
N SER A 83 17.70 -12.92 0.46
CA SER A 83 18.86 -12.80 -0.45
C SER A 83 18.55 -13.21 -1.90
N ASN A 84 17.30 -13.54 -2.23
CA ASN A 84 16.91 -13.95 -3.56
C ASN A 84 17.08 -12.82 -4.59
N ALA A 85 17.07 -13.18 -5.87
CA ALA A 85 17.05 -12.19 -6.95
C ALA A 85 15.70 -11.43 -6.96
N THR A 86 15.75 -10.16 -7.34
CA THR A 86 14.53 -9.38 -7.62
C THR A 86 13.78 -10.02 -8.80
N ARG A 87 12.47 -10.15 -8.66
CA ARG A 87 11.59 -10.74 -9.68
C ARG A 87 10.48 -9.76 -10.01
N PHE A 88 9.97 -9.86 -11.24
CA PHE A 88 8.71 -9.23 -11.60
C PHE A 88 7.59 -9.94 -10.84
N ASP A 89 6.74 -9.14 -10.20
CA ASP A 89 5.70 -9.58 -9.30
C ASP A 89 4.33 -9.49 -9.94
N ALA A 90 3.94 -8.29 -10.35
CA ALA A 90 2.62 -8.03 -10.90
C ALA A 90 2.60 -6.85 -11.87
N LEU A 91 1.53 -6.80 -12.66
CA LEU A 91 1.06 -5.60 -13.34
C LEU A 91 -0.16 -5.07 -12.58
N GLU A 92 -0.18 -3.77 -12.29
CA GLU A 92 -1.31 -3.15 -11.58
C GLU A 92 -1.86 -1.98 -12.40
N TRP A 93 -3.17 -1.84 -12.43
CA TRP A 93 -3.89 -0.70 -12.99
C TRP A 93 -4.64 0.01 -11.88
N GLU A 94 -4.16 1.19 -11.52
CA GLU A 94 -4.74 2.06 -10.51
C GLU A 94 -5.62 3.13 -11.17
N ASN A 95 -6.75 3.42 -10.52
CA ASN A 95 -7.66 4.50 -10.90
C ASN A 95 -8.07 5.28 -9.66
N LYS A 96 -7.87 6.57 -9.68
CA LYS A 96 -8.24 7.49 -8.63
C LYS A 96 -9.31 8.46 -9.15
N PHE A 97 -10.41 8.52 -8.41
CA PHE A 97 -11.54 9.41 -8.72
C PHE A 97 -11.69 10.45 -7.61
N GLN A 98 -11.60 11.72 -7.96
CA GLN A 98 -11.92 12.83 -7.06
C GLN A 98 -13.46 12.98 -7.01
N LEU A 99 -14.05 12.89 -5.82
CA LEU A 99 -15.49 12.92 -5.59
C LEU A 99 -16.00 14.26 -5.08
N SER A 100 -15.09 15.13 -4.60
CA SER A 100 -15.41 16.51 -4.17
C SER A 100 -14.33 17.47 -4.61
N GLU A 101 -14.68 18.72 -4.86
CA GLU A 101 -13.70 19.78 -5.02
C GLU A 101 -12.97 20.06 -3.69
N PRO A 102 -11.66 20.41 -3.71
CA PRO A 102 -10.92 20.70 -2.50
C PRO A 102 -11.57 21.82 -1.67
N GLY A 103 -11.95 21.50 -0.43
CA GLY A 103 -12.57 22.43 0.50
C GLY A 103 -14.07 22.67 0.28
N GLU A 104 -14.72 22.01 -0.67
CA GLU A 104 -16.17 22.12 -0.89
C GLU A 104 -16.97 21.57 0.31
N TYR A 105 -16.55 20.45 0.87
CA TYR A 105 -17.15 19.84 2.05
C TYR A 105 -16.24 19.90 3.27
N PHE A 106 -16.74 19.44 4.41
CA PHE A 106 -15.94 19.35 5.63
C PHE A 106 -14.68 18.50 5.44
N VAL A 107 -14.74 17.48 4.60
CA VAL A 107 -13.63 16.60 4.21
C VAL A 107 -13.63 16.45 2.69
N ASP A 108 -12.45 16.49 2.07
CA ASP A 108 -12.28 16.19 0.65
C ASP A 108 -12.32 14.68 0.46
N MET A 109 -13.01 14.22 -0.59
CA MET A 109 -13.33 12.82 -0.82
C MET A 109 -12.82 12.35 -2.18
N GLY A 110 -12.34 11.11 -2.21
CA GLY A 110 -11.99 10.39 -3.43
C GLY A 110 -12.35 8.91 -3.33
N LEU A 111 -12.16 8.21 -4.42
CA LEU A 111 -12.28 6.76 -4.52
C LEU A 111 -11.05 6.21 -5.23
N LEU A 112 -10.46 5.16 -4.67
CA LEU A 112 -9.39 4.39 -5.26
C LEU A 112 -9.96 3.07 -5.79
N VAL A 113 -9.53 2.66 -6.98
CA VAL A 113 -9.83 1.35 -7.57
C VAL A 113 -8.55 0.84 -8.21
N GLU A 114 -8.04 -0.28 -7.72
CA GLU A 114 -6.84 -0.95 -8.22
C GLU A 114 -7.20 -2.36 -8.68
N ILE A 115 -6.64 -2.77 -9.81
CA ILE A 115 -6.71 -4.14 -10.30
C ILE A 115 -5.29 -4.60 -10.53
N GLU A 116 -4.91 -5.68 -9.83
CA GLU A 116 -3.58 -6.27 -9.96
C GLU A 116 -3.67 -7.65 -10.62
N TRP A 117 -2.72 -7.90 -11.50
CA TRP A 117 -2.51 -9.19 -12.16
C TRP A 117 -1.14 -9.73 -11.77
N PRO A 118 -1.07 -10.61 -10.75
CA PRO A 118 0.15 -11.28 -10.34
C PRO A 118 0.79 -12.08 -11.46
N HIS A 119 2.12 -12.16 -11.46
CA HIS A 119 2.86 -13.02 -12.37
C HIS A 119 2.59 -14.51 -12.09
N ASP A 120 2.43 -14.86 -10.82
CA ASP A 120 1.97 -16.19 -10.42
C ASP A 120 0.45 -16.27 -10.60
N ARG A 121 0.03 -17.11 -11.56
CA ARG A 121 -1.40 -17.27 -11.86
C ARG A 121 -2.20 -17.98 -10.76
N ALA A 122 -1.53 -18.66 -9.83
CA ALA A 122 -2.18 -19.28 -8.68
C ALA A 122 -2.77 -18.24 -7.71
N GLU A 123 -2.23 -17.02 -7.70
CA GLU A 123 -2.73 -15.90 -6.90
C GLU A 123 -4.00 -15.26 -7.48
N GLY A 124 -4.33 -15.58 -8.75
CA GLY A 124 -5.50 -15.04 -9.44
C GLY A 124 -5.29 -13.58 -9.87
N TYR A 125 -6.31 -12.74 -9.68
CA TYR A 125 -6.18 -11.28 -9.78
C TYR A 125 -6.76 -10.63 -8.52
N GLU A 126 -6.19 -9.49 -8.13
CA GLU A 126 -6.61 -8.74 -6.96
C GLU A 126 -7.43 -7.51 -7.38
N LEU A 127 -8.48 -7.22 -6.65
CA LEU A 127 -9.22 -5.97 -6.70
C LEU A 127 -9.11 -5.29 -5.34
N ARG A 128 -8.57 -4.08 -5.33
CA ARG A 128 -8.55 -3.19 -4.16
C ARG A 128 -9.42 -1.97 -4.45
N ILE A 129 -10.31 -1.64 -3.53
CA ILE A 129 -11.21 -0.49 -3.68
C ILE A 129 -11.47 0.16 -2.33
N GLY A 130 -11.53 1.49 -2.30
CA GLY A 130 -11.92 2.17 -1.08
C GLY A 130 -11.95 3.68 -1.15
N PRO A 131 -12.66 4.32 -0.19
CA PRO A 131 -12.76 5.76 -0.08
C PRO A 131 -11.46 6.38 0.43
N LEU A 132 -11.12 7.53 -0.14
CA LEU A 132 -10.01 8.39 0.25
C LEU A 132 -10.57 9.64 0.90
N PHE A 133 -10.00 10.01 2.04
CA PHE A 133 -10.40 11.21 2.77
C PHE A 133 -9.19 12.10 3.05
N GLN A 134 -9.37 13.40 2.87
CA GLN A 134 -8.38 14.41 3.21
C GLN A 134 -9.02 15.58 3.95
N LYS A 135 -8.34 16.08 4.96
CA LYS A 135 -8.73 17.30 5.67
C LYS A 135 -7.52 18.14 6.01
N ASP A 136 -7.62 19.42 5.67
CA ASP A 136 -6.64 20.44 6.01
C ASP A 136 -7.10 21.23 7.23
N PHE A 137 -6.20 21.37 8.21
CA PHE A 137 -6.33 22.20 9.40
C PHE A 137 -5.19 23.24 9.41
N GLY A 138 -5.34 24.30 8.64
CA GLY A 138 -4.27 25.29 8.45
C GLY A 138 -3.03 24.64 7.78
N LEU A 139 -1.92 24.54 8.52
CA LEU A 139 -0.70 23.91 8.02
C LEU A 139 -0.67 22.39 8.20
N VAL A 140 -1.64 21.79 8.88
CA VAL A 140 -1.71 20.35 9.07
C VAL A 140 -2.66 19.74 8.04
N GLN A 141 -2.16 18.82 7.24
CA GLN A 141 -2.95 17.99 6.34
C GLN A 141 -3.07 16.58 6.91
N THR A 142 -4.27 16.03 6.89
CA THR A 142 -4.54 14.66 7.31
C THR A 142 -5.21 13.89 6.19
N ASN A 143 -4.78 12.65 5.98
CA ASN A 143 -5.43 11.70 5.08
C ASN A 143 -5.78 10.44 5.86
N PHE A 144 -6.90 9.83 5.50
CA PHE A 144 -7.33 8.56 6.06
C PHE A 144 -8.13 7.78 5.00
N ASN A 145 -7.71 6.54 4.72
CA ASN A 145 -8.27 5.68 3.70
C ASN A 145 -8.67 4.34 4.30
N PHE A 146 -9.79 3.78 3.83
CA PHE A 146 -10.18 2.40 4.07
C PHE A 146 -10.17 1.65 2.75
N LEU A 147 -9.51 0.52 2.69
CA LEU A 147 -9.34 -0.25 1.47
C LEU A 147 -9.87 -1.67 1.69
N LEU A 148 -10.79 -2.08 0.84
CA LEU A 148 -11.25 -3.46 0.73
C LEU A 148 -10.45 -4.13 -0.38
N GLU A 149 -9.87 -5.27 -0.08
CA GLU A 149 -9.04 -6.05 -0.99
C GLU A 149 -9.59 -7.46 -1.13
N ARG A 150 -9.60 -7.99 -2.34
CA ARG A 150 -10.06 -9.34 -2.61
C ARG A 150 -9.35 -9.94 -3.82
N HIS A 151 -8.85 -11.15 -3.64
CA HIS A 151 -8.41 -12.00 -4.74
C HIS A 151 -9.59 -12.72 -5.40
N PHE A 152 -9.52 -12.91 -6.71
CA PHE A 152 -10.48 -13.64 -7.52
C PHE A 152 -9.75 -14.65 -8.39
N ARG A 153 -10.34 -15.85 -8.54
CA ARG A 153 -9.75 -16.97 -9.28
C ARG A 153 -8.39 -17.41 -8.72
N SER A 154 -8.18 -17.17 -7.45
CA SER A 154 -7.04 -17.68 -6.70
C SER A 154 -7.25 -19.18 -6.38
N ASP A 155 -6.14 -19.92 -6.26
CA ASP A 155 -6.17 -21.31 -5.77
C ASP A 155 -6.45 -21.37 -4.25
N GLU A 156 -6.40 -20.25 -3.57
CA GLU A 156 -6.68 -20.10 -2.14
C GLU A 156 -8.11 -19.60 -1.87
N ARG A 157 -8.48 -19.58 -0.58
CA ARG A 157 -9.80 -19.08 -0.17
C ARG A 157 -9.91 -17.57 -0.41
N GLU A 158 -10.83 -17.19 -1.27
CA GLU A 158 -11.13 -15.79 -1.57
C GLU A 158 -11.92 -15.11 -0.41
N VAL A 159 -11.23 -14.33 0.38
CA VAL A 159 -11.82 -13.52 1.46
C VAL A 159 -11.64 -12.04 1.09
N THR A 160 -12.64 -11.21 1.42
CA THR A 160 -12.47 -9.76 1.32
C THR A 160 -11.84 -9.25 2.62
N GLU A 161 -10.69 -8.64 2.52
CA GLU A 161 -9.93 -8.10 3.64
C GLU A 161 -10.10 -6.59 3.75
N LEU A 162 -9.90 -6.04 4.94
CA LEU A 162 -9.97 -4.62 5.21
C LEU A 162 -8.61 -4.10 5.69
N GLY A 163 -8.04 -3.22 4.89
CA GLY A 163 -6.88 -2.42 5.25
C GLY A 163 -7.25 -0.97 5.51
N TYR A 164 -6.33 -0.25 6.13
CA TYR A 164 -6.40 1.20 6.26
C TYR A 164 -5.02 1.84 6.12
N GLN A 165 -5.03 3.09 5.67
CA GLN A 165 -3.84 3.93 5.52
C GLN A 165 -4.14 5.30 6.10
N TRP A 166 -3.15 5.92 6.72
CA TRP A 166 -3.28 7.29 7.16
C TRP A 166 -1.95 8.03 7.10
N GLN A 167 -2.05 9.35 6.96
CA GLN A 167 -0.92 10.25 7.18
C GLN A 167 -1.37 11.54 7.84
N VAL A 168 -0.45 12.13 8.61
CA VAL A 168 -0.53 13.50 9.12
C VAL A 168 0.74 14.22 8.69
N LYS A 169 0.57 15.36 8.03
CA LYS A 169 1.67 16.10 7.43
C LYS A 169 1.59 17.56 7.88
N TYR A 170 2.69 18.09 8.44
CA TYR A 170 2.84 19.51 8.73
C TYR A 170 3.54 20.18 7.56
N ARG A 171 2.82 21.05 6.85
CA ARG A 171 3.26 21.76 5.63
C ARG A 171 4.07 22.99 5.98
N TRP A 172 5.28 22.77 6.50
CA TRP A 172 6.17 23.86 6.91
C TRP A 172 6.69 24.66 5.71
N ARG A 173 7.24 23.96 4.72
CA ARG A 173 7.70 24.51 3.43
C ARG A 173 7.41 23.49 2.34
N PRO A 174 7.05 23.91 1.12
CA PRO A 174 6.77 22.96 0.04
C PRO A 174 7.92 21.98 -0.23
N GLU A 175 9.17 22.45 -0.10
CA GLU A 175 10.35 21.61 -0.35
C GLU A 175 10.63 20.63 0.79
N PHE A 176 10.10 20.88 2.00
CA PHE A 176 10.29 19.99 3.15
C PHE A 176 9.11 20.10 4.11
N GLU A 177 8.35 19.05 4.19
CA GLU A 177 7.25 18.81 5.11
C GLU A 177 7.56 17.59 5.95
N PHE A 178 7.00 17.48 7.13
CA PHE A 178 7.25 16.33 8.02
C PHE A 178 5.98 15.92 8.76
N GLY A 179 5.96 14.67 9.21
CA GLY A 179 4.80 14.14 9.90
C GLY A 179 4.94 12.68 10.25
N ALA A 180 3.85 11.95 10.11
CA ALA A 180 3.78 10.52 10.36
C ALA A 180 2.86 9.83 9.35
N GLN A 181 3.12 8.55 9.13
CA GLN A 181 2.27 7.65 8.35
C GLN A 181 2.01 6.37 9.15
N GLY A 182 0.92 5.70 8.82
CA GLY A 182 0.62 4.38 9.34
C GLY A 182 -0.28 3.58 8.42
N PHE A 183 -0.14 2.27 8.54
CA PHE A 183 -0.84 1.27 7.76
C PHE A 183 -1.33 0.17 8.69
N GLY A 184 -2.45 -0.44 8.34
CA GLY A 184 -2.95 -1.57 9.10
C GLY A 184 -3.86 -2.46 8.29
N ASP A 185 -3.79 -3.75 8.61
CA ASP A 185 -4.66 -4.79 8.11
C ASP A 185 -5.35 -5.45 9.30
N VAL A 186 -6.66 -5.53 9.22
CA VAL A 186 -7.49 -6.08 10.30
C VAL A 186 -8.04 -7.45 9.96
N GLY A 187 -7.71 -7.99 8.76
CA GLY A 187 -8.22 -9.25 8.25
C GLY A 187 -9.60 -9.11 7.60
N PRO A 188 -10.44 -10.14 7.61
CA PRO A 188 -11.73 -10.14 6.95
C PRO A 188 -12.60 -8.95 7.38
N TRP A 189 -13.16 -8.22 6.41
CA TRP A 189 -13.90 -6.97 6.65
C TRP A 189 -15.08 -7.09 7.60
N ASN A 190 -15.69 -8.28 7.71
CA ASN A 190 -16.88 -8.58 8.52
C ASN A 190 -16.61 -9.50 9.73
N ASP A 191 -15.38 -9.96 9.90
CA ASP A 191 -14.96 -10.85 10.99
C ASP A 191 -13.47 -10.61 11.29
N TRP A 192 -13.17 -9.46 11.89
CA TRP A 192 -11.82 -9.00 12.13
C TRP A 192 -10.98 -10.02 12.89
N ASP A 193 -9.76 -10.19 12.47
CA ASP A 193 -8.79 -11.03 13.15
C ASP A 193 -8.58 -10.60 14.60
N ALA A 194 -8.15 -11.54 15.43
CA ALA A 194 -7.77 -11.20 16.81
C ALA A 194 -6.62 -10.16 16.78
N ALA A 195 -6.61 -9.20 17.71
CA ALA A 195 -5.66 -8.09 17.75
C ALA A 195 -4.17 -8.50 17.67
N ARG A 196 -3.82 -9.75 18.03
CA ARG A 196 -2.46 -10.30 17.90
C ARG A 196 -2.10 -10.71 16.47
N GLU A 197 -3.11 -10.92 15.62
CA GLU A 197 -3.00 -11.38 14.23
C GLU A 197 -3.10 -10.20 13.25
N GLN A 198 -3.72 -9.09 13.67
CA GLN A 198 -3.76 -7.85 12.91
C GLN A 198 -2.36 -7.24 12.74
N SER A 199 -2.09 -6.66 11.57
CA SER A 199 -0.83 -5.97 11.27
C SER A 199 -1.02 -4.47 11.37
N HIS A 200 -0.25 -3.79 12.22
CA HIS A 200 -0.27 -2.34 12.34
C HIS A 200 1.14 -1.79 12.41
N THR A 201 1.44 -0.81 11.55
CA THR A 201 2.71 -0.10 11.51
C THR A 201 2.48 1.40 11.52
N LEU A 202 3.37 2.15 12.16
CA LEU A 202 3.36 3.62 12.14
C LEU A 202 4.77 4.18 12.37
N GLY A 203 4.99 5.39 11.91
CA GLY A 203 6.28 6.04 12.16
C GLY A 203 6.42 7.40 11.51
N PRO A 204 7.56 8.08 11.75
CA PRO A 204 7.86 9.38 11.18
C PRO A 204 7.98 9.30 9.65
N ALA A 205 7.54 10.39 9.01
CA ALA A 205 7.60 10.56 7.57
C ALA A 205 8.05 11.97 7.21
N VAL A 206 8.70 12.08 6.05
CA VAL A 206 9.09 13.35 5.43
C VAL A 206 8.53 13.41 4.02
N PHE A 207 8.21 14.61 3.58
CA PHE A 207 7.60 14.86 2.27
C PHE A 207 8.19 16.12 1.67
N GLY A 208 8.09 16.27 0.38
CA GLY A 208 8.46 17.51 -0.28
C GLY A 208 8.08 17.56 -1.74
N LYS A 209 8.06 18.80 -2.25
CA LYS A 209 7.75 19.12 -3.63
C LYS A 209 8.81 20.09 -4.15
N LEU A 210 9.64 19.64 -5.09
CA LEU A 210 10.76 20.37 -5.64
C LEU A 210 10.43 20.84 -7.06
N PRO A 211 10.22 22.13 -7.31
CA PRO A 211 10.05 22.63 -8.68
C PRO A 211 11.38 22.52 -9.44
N LEU A 212 11.34 21.87 -10.61
CA LEU A 212 12.52 21.66 -11.47
C LEU A 212 12.60 22.67 -12.64
N GLY A 213 11.56 23.49 -12.78
CA GLY A 213 11.43 24.49 -13.83
C GLY A 213 10.30 24.19 -14.82
N GLY A 214 9.70 25.24 -15.38
CA GLY A 214 8.51 25.13 -16.20
C GLY A 214 7.34 24.51 -15.43
N ARG A 215 6.80 23.39 -15.94
CA ARG A 215 5.73 22.61 -15.28
C ARG A 215 6.28 21.40 -14.53
N GLN A 216 7.58 21.17 -14.58
CA GLN A 216 8.20 19.98 -14.01
C GLN A 216 8.34 20.08 -12.49
N VAL A 217 7.93 19.03 -11.79
CA VAL A 217 7.99 18.94 -10.34
C VAL A 217 8.45 17.55 -9.94
N LEU A 218 9.31 17.46 -8.95
CA LEU A 218 9.63 16.22 -8.26
C LEU A 218 9.00 16.25 -6.88
N LYS A 219 8.02 15.38 -6.65
CA LYS A 219 7.48 15.09 -5.33
C LYS A 219 8.23 13.91 -4.73
N TYR A 220 8.38 13.92 -3.41
CA TYR A 220 8.95 12.78 -2.69
C TYR A 220 8.27 12.59 -1.34
N ASN A 221 8.19 11.35 -0.90
CA ASN A 221 7.96 11.03 0.49
C ASN A 221 8.81 9.83 0.92
N ALA A 222 9.18 9.80 2.20
CA ALA A 222 9.85 8.66 2.80
C ALA A 222 9.40 8.50 4.25
N ALA A 223 9.28 7.25 4.69
CA ALA A 223 8.88 6.94 6.06
C ALA A 223 9.71 5.79 6.64
N LEU A 224 9.92 5.85 7.95
CA LEU A 224 10.46 4.76 8.73
C LEU A 224 9.39 4.30 9.72
N LEU A 225 8.74 3.19 9.42
CA LEU A 225 7.64 2.66 10.20
C LEU A 225 8.14 1.59 11.17
N PHE A 226 7.49 1.51 12.31
CA PHE A 226 7.75 0.54 13.37
C PHE A 226 6.48 -0.24 13.65
N LYS A 227 6.64 -1.48 14.10
CA LYS A 227 5.51 -2.31 14.50
C LYS A 227 4.73 -1.70 15.65
N ALA A 228 3.41 -1.71 15.54
CA ALA A 228 2.47 -1.40 16.61
C ALA A 228 1.67 -2.63 17.05
N SER A 229 1.79 -3.75 16.32
CA SER A 229 1.17 -5.03 16.64
C SER A 229 2.16 -6.18 16.48
N ARG A 230 1.80 -7.37 16.99
CA ARG A 230 2.70 -8.53 16.98
C ARG A 230 2.91 -9.11 15.58
N ALA A 231 1.91 -9.06 14.71
CA ALA A 231 1.97 -9.61 13.36
C ALA A 231 2.75 -8.71 12.38
N ALA A 232 2.85 -7.41 12.69
CA ALA A 232 3.53 -6.45 11.83
C ALA A 232 5.05 -6.67 11.74
N PRO A 233 5.70 -6.22 10.65
CA PRO A 233 7.16 -6.14 10.55
C PRO A 233 7.76 -5.27 11.66
N ASP A 234 8.94 -5.61 12.16
CA ASP A 234 9.61 -4.83 13.19
C ASP A 234 9.94 -3.42 12.73
N ARG A 235 10.36 -3.30 11.49
CA ARG A 235 10.68 -2.02 10.82
C ARG A 235 10.36 -2.12 9.34
N THR A 236 9.83 -1.03 8.79
CA THR A 236 9.65 -0.86 7.35
C THR A 236 10.19 0.51 6.95
N PHE A 237 11.14 0.54 6.04
CA PHE A 237 11.52 1.76 5.31
C PHE A 237 10.76 1.77 4.00
N ARG A 238 10.20 2.92 3.63
CA ARG A 238 9.54 3.13 2.35
C ARG A 238 9.86 4.51 1.78
N MET A 239 9.85 4.60 0.46
CA MET A 239 10.09 5.83 -0.29
C MET A 239 9.26 5.83 -1.57
N GLN A 240 8.74 7.00 -1.93
CA GLN A 240 8.04 7.27 -3.18
C GLN A 240 8.63 8.53 -3.82
N LEU A 241 8.80 8.51 -5.12
CA LEU A 241 9.25 9.63 -5.95
C LEU A 241 8.26 9.76 -7.12
N GLU A 242 7.70 10.93 -7.31
CA GLU A 242 6.80 11.27 -8.41
C GLU A 242 7.44 12.39 -9.23
N TYR A 243 7.64 12.18 -10.52
CA TYR A 243 8.12 13.20 -11.46
C TYR A 243 6.98 13.59 -12.38
N GLU A 244 6.44 14.80 -12.14
CA GLU A 244 5.40 15.42 -12.95
C GLU A 244 5.98 16.28 -14.07
N PHE A 245 5.34 16.25 -15.30
CA PHE A 245 5.81 17.00 -16.48
C PHE A 245 4.71 17.34 -17.47
#